data_d30e483f9ae3008f719ad39ffe1ae4b9
#
_entry.id   d30e483f9ae3008f719ad39ffe1ae4b9
#
_cell.length_a   1.000
_cell.length_b   1.000
_cell.length_c   1.000
_cell.angle_alpha   90.00
_cell.angle_beta   90.00
_cell.angle_gamma   90.00
#
_symmetry.space_group_name_H-M   'P 1'
#
loop_
_entity.id
_entity.type
_entity.pdbx_description
1 polymer ?
#
loop_
_entity_poly.entity_id
_entity_poly.type
_entity_poly.pdbx_seq_one_letter_code
_entity_poly.pdbx_strand_id
1 'polypeptide(L)'
;MTKYEKISVLARETAKRISANREEWIRYLDVASRLYKYPFEDQILIYAQRPDATACASLEMWNEKMFCWVNRGAKGIALLDGESERPRLRYVFDVTDVHKARRIGRDPFIWHLREEHKEAVLAGLEHIYGSTNDSLSFESRIYEIAAGIAEDFYEEAVDEVIDAAANSFLEDLDGDVVSVRFREMLVQSVSYIVLKSRWQSIWMVIIMPFLFLIRNI
;
A
#
# COMPACT_ATOMS: atom_id res chain seq x y z
N MET A 1 6.34 -11.43 26.73
CA MET A 1 5.78 -10.89 25.49
C MET A 1 5.61 -12.03 24.49
N THR A 2 4.39 -12.32 24.09
CA THR A 2 4.03 -13.33 23.09
C THR A 2 4.56 -12.95 21.71
N LYS A 3 4.56 -13.90 20.77
CA LYS A 3 4.95 -13.60 19.37
C LYS A 3 3.96 -12.61 18.73
N TYR A 4 2.67 -12.72 19.01
CA TYR A 4 1.64 -11.80 18.57
C TYR A 4 1.91 -10.37 19.07
N GLU A 5 2.14 -10.19 20.36
CA GLU A 5 2.47 -8.88 20.93
C GLU A 5 3.72 -8.25 20.30
N LYS A 6 4.75 -9.05 20.00
CA LYS A 6 5.95 -8.58 19.31
C LYS A 6 5.64 -8.05 17.90
N ILE A 7 4.78 -8.74 17.16
CA ILE A 7 4.36 -8.31 15.82
C ILE A 7 3.48 -7.06 15.88
N SER A 8 2.58 -6.95 16.88
CA SER A 8 1.77 -5.74 17.10
C SER A 8 2.63 -4.53 17.46
N VAL A 9 3.65 -4.71 18.31
CA VAL A 9 4.62 -3.65 18.60
C VAL A 9 5.40 -3.26 17.35
N LEU A 10 5.87 -4.24 16.56
CA LEU A 10 6.59 -3.98 15.30
C LEU A 10 5.75 -3.15 14.33
N ALA A 11 4.45 -3.45 14.19
CA ALA A 11 3.55 -2.67 13.33
C ALA A 11 3.50 -1.20 13.77
N ARG A 12 3.27 -0.95 15.06
CA ARG A 12 3.18 0.39 15.64
C ARG A 12 4.47 1.19 15.50
N GLU A 13 5.60 0.59 15.84
CA GLU A 13 6.91 1.24 15.72
C GLU A 13 7.27 1.54 14.25
N THR A 14 6.84 0.66 13.33
CA THR A 14 7.06 0.88 11.90
C THR A 14 6.16 1.99 11.37
N ALA A 15 4.89 2.05 11.80
CA ALA A 15 4.00 3.15 11.45
C ALA A 15 4.59 4.51 11.88
N LYS A 16 5.07 4.61 13.12
CA LYS A 16 5.77 5.81 13.62
C LYS A 16 7.01 6.15 12.79
N ARG A 17 7.81 5.16 12.42
CA ARG A 17 9.03 5.37 11.65
C ARG A 17 8.73 5.89 10.24
N ILE A 18 7.76 5.32 9.53
CA ILE A 18 7.42 5.75 8.17
C ILE A 18 6.80 7.14 8.13
N SER A 19 6.13 7.57 9.21
CA SER A 19 5.58 8.92 9.33
C SER A 19 6.60 9.97 9.80
N ALA A 20 7.77 9.55 10.31
CA ALA A 20 8.75 10.45 10.89
C ALA A 20 9.52 11.31 9.87
N ASN A 21 9.68 10.83 8.63
CA ASN A 21 10.38 11.58 7.59
C ASN A 21 9.98 11.14 6.18
N ARG A 22 10.21 12.04 5.23
CA ARG A 22 9.86 11.88 3.81
C ARG A 22 10.53 10.66 3.15
N GLU A 23 11.78 10.35 3.50
CA GLU A 23 12.52 9.25 2.87
C GLU A 23 11.95 7.88 3.26
N GLU A 24 11.64 7.68 4.54
CA GLU A 24 10.98 6.46 5.01
C GLU A 24 9.57 6.33 4.43
N TRP A 25 8.84 7.44 4.30
CA TRP A 25 7.53 7.47 3.65
C TRP A 25 7.61 7.01 2.19
N ILE A 26 8.54 7.55 1.40
CA ILE A 26 8.74 7.15 -0.01
C ILE A 26 9.14 5.67 -0.11
N ARG A 27 10.02 5.17 0.75
CA ARG A 27 10.38 3.74 0.78
C ARG A 27 9.19 2.84 1.07
N TYR A 28 8.33 3.26 2.01
CA TYR A 28 7.09 2.56 2.28
C TYR A 28 6.15 2.59 1.07
N LEU A 29 5.96 3.74 0.42
CA LEU A 29 5.13 3.86 -0.77
C LEU A 29 5.62 2.96 -1.93
N ASP A 30 6.92 2.78 -2.07
CA ASP A 30 7.48 1.81 -3.04
C ASP A 30 7.01 0.38 -2.77
N VAL A 31 6.96 -0.03 -1.51
CA VAL A 31 6.45 -1.37 -1.14
C VAL A 31 4.93 -1.44 -1.28
N ALA A 32 4.22 -0.41 -0.81
CA ALA A 32 2.77 -0.32 -0.92
C ALA A 32 2.30 -0.42 -2.38
N SER A 33 2.98 0.24 -3.30
CA SER A 33 2.66 0.18 -4.74
C SER A 33 2.76 -1.23 -5.34
N ARG A 34 3.60 -2.11 -4.79
CA ARG A 34 3.72 -3.52 -5.20
C ARG A 34 2.75 -4.43 -4.49
N LEU A 35 2.39 -4.08 -3.25
CA LEU A 35 1.57 -4.89 -2.34
C LEU A 35 0.15 -4.34 -2.18
N TYR A 36 -0.35 -3.61 -3.17
CA TYR A 36 -1.64 -2.91 -3.15
C TYR A 36 -2.85 -3.79 -2.78
N LYS A 37 -2.75 -5.12 -2.88
CA LYS A 37 -3.81 -6.07 -2.47
C LYS A 37 -3.88 -6.32 -0.97
N TYR A 38 -2.88 -5.87 -0.23
CA TYR A 38 -2.84 -6.00 1.22
C TYR A 38 -3.41 -4.74 1.89
N PRO A 39 -4.17 -4.88 2.97
CA PRO A 39 -4.56 -3.73 3.79
C PRO A 39 -3.32 -3.09 4.42
N PHE A 40 -3.47 -1.85 4.87
CA PHE A 40 -2.36 -1.03 5.35
C PHE A 40 -1.56 -1.69 6.49
N GLU A 41 -2.24 -2.29 7.46
CA GLU A 41 -1.60 -2.97 8.59
C GLU A 41 -0.68 -4.11 8.13
N ASP A 42 -1.11 -4.85 7.11
CA ASP A 42 -0.31 -5.91 6.52
C ASP A 42 0.87 -5.36 5.71
N GLN A 43 0.64 -4.30 4.93
CA GLN A 43 1.71 -3.64 4.16
C GLN A 43 2.81 -3.13 5.09
N ILE A 44 2.46 -2.52 6.23
CA ILE A 44 3.42 -2.09 7.26
C ILE A 44 4.23 -3.28 7.78
N LEU A 45 3.56 -4.38 8.10
CA LEU A 45 4.23 -5.57 8.63
C LEU A 45 5.11 -6.26 7.59
N ILE A 46 4.70 -6.28 6.33
CA ILE A 46 5.53 -6.80 5.24
C ILE A 46 6.74 -5.87 5.07
N TYR A 47 6.54 -4.56 4.98
CA TYR A 47 7.61 -3.58 4.88
C TYR A 47 8.62 -3.70 6.02
N ALA A 48 8.15 -3.83 7.25
CA ALA A 48 9.00 -3.97 8.45
C ALA A 48 9.91 -5.19 8.42
N GLN A 49 9.39 -6.32 7.89
CA GLN A 49 10.09 -7.60 7.90
C GLN A 49 10.84 -7.88 6.58
N ARG A 50 10.35 -7.29 5.47
CA ARG A 50 10.89 -7.49 4.12
C ARG A 50 10.66 -6.26 3.24
N PRO A 51 11.47 -5.22 3.36
CA PRO A 51 11.28 -3.96 2.61
C PRO A 51 11.51 -4.11 1.09
N ASP A 52 12.10 -5.20 0.66
CA ASP A 52 12.32 -5.57 -0.75
C ASP A 52 11.22 -6.48 -1.32
N ALA A 53 10.18 -6.82 -0.55
CA ALA A 53 9.09 -7.68 -1.00
C ALA A 53 8.45 -7.16 -2.29
N THR A 54 8.16 -8.09 -3.21
CA THR A 54 7.63 -7.77 -4.54
C THR A 54 6.22 -8.29 -4.77
N ALA A 55 5.93 -9.51 -4.32
CA ALA A 55 4.60 -10.11 -4.40
C ALA A 55 4.49 -11.21 -3.34
N CYS A 56 3.62 -11.00 -2.37
CA CYS A 56 3.44 -11.94 -1.28
C CYS A 56 2.13 -12.73 -1.43
N ALA A 57 2.13 -13.98 -0.97
CA ALA A 57 0.93 -14.78 -0.82
C ALA A 57 1.10 -15.83 0.28
N SER A 58 -0.03 -16.39 0.75
CA SER A 58 -0.03 -17.50 1.70
C SER A 58 0.56 -18.78 1.09
N LEU A 59 0.95 -19.72 1.94
CA LEU A 59 1.43 -21.03 1.50
C LEU A 59 0.43 -21.75 0.61
N GLU A 60 -0.85 -21.71 0.98
CA GLU A 60 -1.93 -22.33 0.21
C GLU A 60 -2.06 -21.69 -1.17
N MET A 61 -2.03 -20.35 -1.24
CA MET A 61 -2.12 -19.65 -2.51
C MET A 61 -0.96 -20.05 -3.43
N TRP A 62 0.28 -20.07 -2.92
CA TRP A 62 1.44 -20.48 -3.70
C TRP A 62 1.33 -21.93 -4.19
N ASN A 63 0.98 -22.86 -3.30
CA ASN A 63 0.97 -24.29 -3.61
C ASN A 63 -0.23 -24.69 -4.50
N GLU A 64 -1.44 -24.26 -4.13
CA GLU A 64 -2.68 -24.77 -4.73
C GLU A 64 -3.13 -23.96 -5.95
N LYS A 65 -2.91 -22.64 -5.95
CA LYS A 65 -3.36 -21.76 -7.04
C LYS A 65 -2.26 -21.45 -8.05
N MET A 66 -1.05 -21.21 -7.54
CA MET A 66 0.08 -20.81 -8.38
C MET A 66 0.99 -21.99 -8.78
N PHE A 67 0.78 -23.17 -8.18
CA PHE A 67 1.61 -24.36 -8.37
C PHE A 67 3.11 -24.07 -8.16
N CYS A 68 3.40 -23.27 -7.16
CA CYS A 68 4.75 -22.92 -6.73
C CYS A 68 4.98 -23.42 -5.30
N TRP A 69 6.18 -23.89 -5.01
CA TRP A 69 6.55 -24.41 -3.70
C TRP A 69 7.44 -23.43 -2.97
N VAL A 70 7.12 -23.17 -1.71
CA VAL A 70 7.99 -22.37 -0.84
C VAL A 70 9.30 -23.09 -0.61
N ASN A 71 10.41 -22.38 -0.76
CA ASN A 71 11.76 -22.91 -0.61
C ASN A 71 12.00 -23.39 0.83
N ARG A 72 12.68 -24.52 0.98
CA ARG A 72 13.03 -25.03 2.30
C ARG A 72 13.91 -24.01 3.05
N GLY A 73 13.46 -23.64 4.25
CA GLY A 73 14.16 -22.65 5.09
C GLY A 73 13.75 -21.21 4.84
N ALA A 74 12.86 -20.93 3.88
CA ALA A 74 12.27 -19.61 3.72
C ALA A 74 11.55 -19.16 5.01
N LYS A 75 11.73 -17.90 5.37
CA LYS A 75 11.10 -17.32 6.57
C LYS A 75 9.80 -16.62 6.16
N GLY A 76 8.67 -17.14 6.66
CA GLY A 76 7.39 -16.49 6.45
C GLY A 76 7.33 -15.14 7.14
N ILE A 77 6.76 -14.17 6.45
CA ILE A 77 6.45 -12.83 6.96
C ILE A 77 5.20 -12.97 7.84
N ALA A 78 5.30 -12.58 9.10
CA ALA A 78 4.21 -12.71 10.07
C ALA A 78 3.26 -11.50 9.97
N LEU A 79 1.97 -11.79 9.78
CA LEU A 79 0.89 -10.81 9.76
C LEU A 79 -0.06 -11.09 10.93
N LEU A 80 -0.80 -10.06 11.36
CA LEU A 80 -1.85 -10.22 12.34
C LEU A 80 -3.08 -10.84 11.67
N ASP A 81 -3.69 -11.82 12.30
CA ASP A 81 -4.95 -12.42 11.83
C ASP A 81 -6.11 -11.72 12.54
N GLY A 82 -6.71 -10.76 11.84
CA GLY A 82 -7.84 -9.96 12.34
C GLY A 82 -9.20 -10.67 12.28
N GLU A 83 -9.31 -11.80 11.57
CA GLU A 83 -10.55 -12.54 11.42
C GLU A 83 -10.75 -13.59 12.54
N SER A 84 -9.72 -13.83 13.32
CA SER A 84 -9.73 -14.83 14.38
C SER A 84 -10.27 -14.27 15.70
N GLU A 85 -11.19 -14.98 16.36
CA GLU A 85 -11.65 -14.65 17.72
C GLU A 85 -10.51 -14.59 18.76
N ARG A 86 -9.41 -15.27 18.49
CA ARG A 86 -8.22 -15.28 19.34
C ARG A 86 -7.03 -14.67 18.59
N PRO A 87 -6.17 -13.89 19.28
CA PRO A 87 -4.97 -13.32 18.66
C PRO A 87 -4.09 -14.40 18.01
N ARG A 88 -4.02 -14.40 16.68
CA ARG A 88 -3.23 -15.35 15.87
C ARG A 88 -2.36 -14.62 14.88
N LEU A 89 -1.35 -15.32 14.37
CA LEU A 89 -0.53 -14.88 13.26
C LEU A 89 -0.81 -15.74 12.04
N ARG A 90 -0.91 -15.10 10.89
CA ARG A 90 -0.84 -15.73 9.59
C ARG A 90 0.49 -15.42 8.92
N TYR A 91 0.88 -16.22 7.95
CA TYR A 91 2.19 -16.08 7.30
C TYR A 91 2.02 -15.99 5.79
N VAL A 92 2.80 -15.07 5.21
CA VAL A 92 2.93 -14.95 3.76
C VAL A 92 4.39 -15.10 3.36
N PHE A 93 4.63 -15.45 2.10
CA PHE A 93 5.95 -15.63 1.51
C PHE A 93 6.05 -14.80 0.25
N ASP A 94 7.19 -14.16 0.04
CA ASP A 94 7.45 -13.38 -1.16
C ASP A 94 7.73 -14.30 -2.36
N VAL A 95 7.47 -13.83 -3.56
CA VAL A 95 7.71 -14.56 -4.81
C VAL A 95 9.16 -15.03 -4.97
N THR A 96 10.12 -14.35 -4.35
CA THR A 96 11.53 -14.74 -4.37
C THR A 96 11.84 -15.94 -3.45
N ASP A 97 10.91 -16.28 -2.56
CA ASP A 97 10.99 -17.43 -1.66
C ASP A 97 10.35 -18.70 -2.23
N VAL A 98 9.87 -18.66 -3.46
CA VAL A 98 9.17 -19.79 -4.09
C VAL A 98 9.83 -20.24 -5.38
N HIS A 99 9.57 -21.48 -5.77
CA HIS A 99 9.97 -22.04 -7.05
C HIS A 99 8.80 -22.81 -7.68
N LYS A 100 8.80 -22.91 -9.00
CA LYS A 100 7.78 -23.66 -9.74
C LYS A 100 7.82 -25.15 -9.45
N ALA A 101 6.67 -25.80 -9.42
CA ALA A 101 6.57 -27.25 -9.37
C ALA A 101 7.12 -27.86 -10.67
N ARG A 102 7.94 -28.90 -10.56
CA ARG A 102 8.71 -29.48 -11.69
C ARG A 102 7.88 -29.91 -12.90
N ARG A 103 6.61 -30.32 -12.69
CA ARG A 103 5.77 -30.89 -13.77
C ARG A 103 4.68 -29.97 -14.29
N ILE A 104 4.14 -29.07 -13.46
CA ILE A 104 2.92 -28.31 -13.77
C ILE A 104 3.16 -26.81 -13.58
N GLY A 105 4.13 -26.43 -12.76
CA GLY A 105 4.35 -25.05 -12.34
C GLY A 105 4.86 -24.17 -13.48
N ARG A 106 4.30 -22.96 -13.56
CA ARG A 106 4.83 -21.84 -14.34
C ARG A 106 5.60 -20.94 -13.40
N ASP A 107 6.58 -20.21 -13.91
CA ASP A 107 7.19 -19.14 -13.13
C ASP A 107 6.10 -18.15 -12.73
N PRO A 108 6.08 -17.68 -11.48
CA PRO A 108 5.09 -16.70 -11.04
C PRO A 108 5.10 -15.48 -11.96
N PHE A 109 3.96 -15.22 -12.61
CA PHE A 109 3.85 -14.09 -13.51
C PHE A 109 3.47 -12.86 -12.72
N ILE A 110 4.37 -11.91 -12.66
CA ILE A 110 4.09 -10.57 -12.13
C ILE A 110 3.80 -9.67 -13.32
N TRP A 111 2.57 -9.17 -13.37
CA TRP A 111 2.16 -8.27 -14.46
C TRP A 111 2.91 -6.94 -14.37
N HIS A 112 3.32 -6.41 -15.51
CA HIS A 112 3.95 -5.11 -15.64
C HIS A 112 3.19 -4.28 -16.67
N LEU A 113 2.98 -3.00 -16.38
CA LEU A 113 2.45 -2.05 -17.36
C LEU A 113 3.46 -1.91 -18.51
N ARG A 114 2.98 -2.12 -19.74
CA ARG A 114 3.73 -1.90 -20.99
C ARG A 114 3.05 -0.78 -21.77
N GLU A 115 3.73 -0.23 -22.79
CA GLU A 115 3.16 0.80 -23.65
C GLU A 115 1.81 0.37 -24.24
N GLU A 116 1.72 -0.87 -24.74
CA GLU A 116 0.51 -1.45 -25.32
C GLU A 116 -0.71 -1.51 -24.38
N HIS A 117 -0.49 -1.38 -23.07
CA HIS A 117 -1.55 -1.41 -22.05
C HIS A 117 -2.02 -0.03 -21.62
N LYS A 118 -1.25 1.03 -21.92
CA LYS A 118 -1.50 2.38 -21.38
C LYS A 118 -2.88 2.92 -21.74
N GLU A 119 -3.26 2.82 -23.01
CA GLU A 119 -4.58 3.32 -23.47
C GLU A 119 -5.74 2.59 -22.80
N ALA A 120 -5.68 1.26 -22.73
CA ALA A 120 -6.74 0.46 -22.10
C ALA A 120 -6.86 0.73 -20.60
N VAL A 121 -5.72 0.92 -19.93
CA VAL A 121 -5.67 1.28 -18.50
C VAL A 121 -6.27 2.66 -18.29
N LEU A 122 -5.86 3.64 -19.09
CA LEU A 122 -6.35 5.01 -18.98
C LEU A 122 -7.86 5.09 -19.23
N ALA A 123 -8.36 4.46 -20.30
CA ALA A 123 -9.79 4.39 -20.59
C ALA A 123 -10.58 3.73 -19.43
N GLY A 124 -10.03 2.69 -18.80
CA GLY A 124 -10.64 2.07 -17.63
C GLY A 124 -10.69 2.99 -16.42
N LEU A 125 -9.65 3.79 -16.18
CA LEU A 125 -9.61 4.76 -15.11
C LEU A 125 -10.56 5.93 -15.36
N GLU A 126 -10.56 6.48 -16.57
CA GLU A 126 -11.44 7.58 -16.93
C GLU A 126 -12.92 7.20 -16.91
N HIS A 127 -13.23 5.93 -17.18
CA HIS A 127 -14.58 5.42 -17.03
C HIS A 127 -15.08 5.49 -15.58
N ILE A 128 -14.17 5.33 -14.61
CA ILE A 128 -14.50 5.31 -13.18
C ILE A 128 -14.39 6.71 -12.56
N TYR A 129 -13.33 7.45 -12.88
CA TYR A 129 -12.96 8.70 -12.19
C TYR A 129 -13.20 9.97 -13.02
N GLY A 130 -13.70 9.84 -14.24
CA GLY A 130 -13.95 10.97 -15.13
C GLY A 130 -12.83 11.18 -16.15
N SER A 131 -13.20 11.88 -17.24
CA SER A 131 -12.32 12.16 -18.38
C SER A 131 -11.21 13.13 -18.00
N THR A 132 -10.03 12.91 -18.52
CA THR A 132 -8.87 13.81 -18.41
C THR A 132 -8.64 14.57 -19.73
N ASN A 133 -7.70 15.51 -19.72
CA ASN A 133 -7.35 16.26 -20.91
C ASN A 133 -6.53 15.41 -21.90
N ASP A 134 -7.09 15.11 -23.06
CA ASP A 134 -6.48 14.26 -24.10
C ASP A 134 -5.16 14.80 -24.69
N SER A 135 -4.88 16.10 -24.52
CA SER A 135 -3.62 16.69 -24.97
C SER A 135 -2.42 16.41 -24.04
N LEU A 136 -2.66 15.83 -22.87
CA LEU A 136 -1.63 15.53 -21.88
C LEU A 136 -0.99 14.16 -22.11
N SER A 137 0.23 13.99 -21.59
CA SER A 137 0.89 12.69 -21.56
C SER A 137 0.12 11.68 -20.68
N PHE A 138 0.37 10.39 -20.88
CA PHE A 138 -0.20 9.32 -20.03
C PHE A 138 0.05 9.60 -18.54
N GLU A 139 1.27 9.95 -18.18
CA GLU A 139 1.68 10.21 -16.80
C GLU A 139 0.95 11.43 -16.20
N SER A 140 0.74 12.49 -17.02
CA SER A 140 0.00 13.68 -16.59
C SER A 140 -1.48 13.40 -16.40
N ARG A 141 -2.10 12.59 -17.28
CA ARG A 141 -3.50 12.17 -17.13
C ARG A 141 -3.70 11.29 -15.90
N ILE A 142 -2.75 10.39 -15.63
CA ILE A 142 -2.75 9.60 -14.39
C ILE A 142 -2.65 10.51 -13.15
N TYR A 143 -1.82 11.54 -13.23
CA TYR A 143 -1.69 12.51 -12.14
C TYR A 143 -2.98 13.29 -11.90
N GLU A 144 -3.68 13.71 -12.95
CA GLU A 144 -5.00 14.36 -12.83
C GLU A 144 -6.02 13.44 -12.13
N ILE A 145 -6.11 12.18 -12.54
CA ILE A 145 -6.98 11.20 -11.88
C ILE A 145 -6.61 11.01 -10.43
N ALA A 146 -5.32 10.83 -10.14
CA ALA A 146 -4.83 10.65 -8.77
C ALA A 146 -5.09 11.87 -7.89
N ALA A 147 -4.97 13.08 -8.46
CA ALA A 147 -5.30 14.32 -7.76
C ALA A 147 -6.80 14.41 -7.46
N GLY A 148 -7.67 14.02 -8.38
CA GLY A 148 -9.12 13.95 -8.15
C GLY A 148 -9.47 12.98 -7.01
N ILE A 149 -8.91 11.77 -7.03
CA ILE A 149 -9.11 10.77 -5.94
C ILE A 149 -8.63 11.32 -4.59
N ALA A 150 -7.48 12.01 -4.58
CA ALA A 150 -6.93 12.59 -3.37
C ALA A 150 -7.81 13.73 -2.82
N GLU A 151 -8.44 14.49 -3.72
CA GLU A 151 -9.34 15.59 -3.34
C GLU A 151 -10.62 15.06 -2.70
N ASP A 152 -11.26 14.05 -3.29
CA ASP A 152 -12.45 13.41 -2.72
C ASP A 152 -12.15 12.91 -1.29
N PHE A 153 -11.01 12.26 -1.11
CA PHE A 153 -10.60 11.76 0.19
C PHE A 153 -10.22 12.89 1.17
N TYR A 154 -9.59 13.95 0.68
CA TYR A 154 -9.25 15.12 1.50
C TYR A 154 -10.50 15.75 2.11
N GLU A 155 -11.57 15.95 1.34
CA GLU A 155 -12.83 16.51 1.82
C GLU A 155 -13.43 15.67 2.95
N GLU A 156 -13.28 14.34 2.91
CA GLU A 156 -13.80 13.45 3.95
C GLU A 156 -12.95 13.43 5.23
N ALA A 157 -11.64 13.67 5.13
CA ALA A 157 -10.69 13.41 6.23
C ALA A 157 -10.09 14.69 6.85
N VAL A 158 -10.22 15.86 6.23
CA VAL A 158 -9.50 17.08 6.65
C VAL A 158 -9.81 17.50 8.06
N ASP A 159 -11.06 17.43 8.49
CA ASP A 159 -11.46 17.83 9.84
C ASP A 159 -10.86 16.91 10.90
N GLU A 160 -10.85 15.58 10.65
CA GLU A 160 -10.21 14.60 11.55
C GLU A 160 -8.69 14.82 11.66
N VAL A 161 -8.06 15.23 10.56
CA VAL A 161 -6.62 15.56 10.55
C VAL A 161 -6.31 16.82 11.34
N ILE A 162 -7.09 17.86 11.19
CA ILE A 162 -6.94 19.12 11.94
C ILE A 162 -7.11 18.85 13.43
N ASP A 163 -8.14 18.10 13.82
CA ASP A 163 -8.38 17.73 15.22
C ASP A 163 -7.24 16.88 15.81
N ALA A 164 -6.72 15.94 15.03
CA ALA A 164 -5.57 15.14 15.45
C ALA A 164 -4.29 15.99 15.59
N ALA A 165 -4.06 16.93 14.68
CA ALA A 165 -2.92 17.84 14.73
C ALA A 165 -2.95 18.73 15.98
N ALA A 166 -4.11 19.23 16.38
CA ALA A 166 -4.30 20.05 17.56
C ALA A 166 -3.95 19.33 18.89
N ASN A 167 -3.91 18.00 18.89
CA ASN A 167 -3.53 17.16 20.03
C ASN A 167 -2.17 16.45 19.84
N SER A 168 -1.30 16.97 18.97
CA SER A 168 0.00 16.39 18.62
C SER A 168 1.14 17.40 18.74
N PHE A 169 2.34 17.03 18.28
CA PHE A 169 3.46 17.98 18.16
C PHE A 169 3.26 19.07 17.09
N LEU A 170 2.14 19.01 16.37
CA LEU A 170 1.73 20.03 15.39
C LEU A 170 0.75 21.04 15.96
N GLU A 171 0.47 21.02 17.26
CA GLU A 171 -0.52 21.89 17.94
C GLU A 171 -0.30 23.40 17.74
N ASP A 172 0.96 23.80 17.51
CA ASP A 172 1.32 25.19 17.24
C ASP A 172 1.08 25.63 15.78
N LEU A 173 0.72 24.70 14.89
CA LEU A 173 0.43 25.02 13.49
C LEU A 173 -1.03 25.46 13.33
N ASP A 174 -1.21 26.47 12.49
CA ASP A 174 -2.52 26.91 12.04
C ASP A 174 -3.24 25.77 11.28
N GLY A 175 -4.55 25.57 11.51
CA GLY A 175 -5.34 24.54 10.85
C GLY A 175 -5.32 24.64 9.33
N ASP A 176 -5.26 25.86 8.77
CA ASP A 176 -5.15 26.06 7.32
C ASP A 176 -3.80 25.53 6.79
N VAL A 177 -2.72 25.71 7.56
CA VAL A 177 -1.39 25.17 7.20
C VAL A 177 -1.41 23.63 7.23
N VAL A 178 -2.02 23.05 8.26
CA VAL A 178 -2.16 21.58 8.38
C VAL A 178 -2.95 21.03 7.19
N SER A 179 -4.07 21.65 6.88
CA SER A 179 -4.98 21.32 5.80
C SER A 179 -4.24 21.31 4.42
N VAL A 180 -3.54 22.40 4.08
CA VAL A 180 -2.80 22.51 2.83
C VAL A 180 -1.70 21.44 2.73
N ARG A 181 -0.94 21.21 3.80
CA ARG A 181 0.12 20.20 3.84
C ARG A 181 -0.41 18.79 3.72
N PHE A 182 -1.53 18.51 4.35
CA PHE A 182 -2.20 17.21 4.23
C PHE A 182 -2.64 16.95 2.79
N ARG A 183 -3.29 17.91 2.15
CA ARG A 183 -3.69 17.82 0.74
C ARG A 183 -2.50 17.57 -0.19
N GLU A 184 -1.41 18.36 -0.05
CA GLU A 184 -0.19 18.15 -0.84
C GLU A 184 0.37 16.73 -0.68
N MET A 185 0.44 16.24 0.56
CA MET A 185 0.93 14.90 0.87
C MET A 185 0.04 13.81 0.26
N LEU A 186 -1.28 13.98 0.32
CA LEU A 186 -2.24 13.04 -0.30
C LEU A 186 -2.03 12.95 -1.80
N VAL A 187 -2.09 14.07 -2.51
CA VAL A 187 -1.93 14.10 -3.97
C VAL A 187 -0.60 13.47 -4.40
N GLN A 188 0.50 13.82 -3.72
CA GLN A 188 1.81 13.26 -4.03
C GLN A 188 1.89 11.76 -3.77
N SER A 189 1.34 11.28 -2.64
CA SER A 189 1.38 9.85 -2.27
C SER A 189 0.51 9.00 -3.19
N VAL A 190 -0.71 9.45 -3.49
CA VAL A 190 -1.63 8.76 -4.41
C VAL A 190 -1.01 8.69 -5.80
N SER A 191 -0.55 9.82 -6.34
CA SER A 191 0.09 9.88 -7.66
C SER A 191 1.32 8.96 -7.73
N TYR A 192 2.14 8.95 -6.68
CA TYR A 192 3.32 8.09 -6.60
C TYR A 192 2.94 6.60 -6.64
N ILE A 193 1.99 6.18 -5.79
CA ILE A 193 1.53 4.78 -5.76
C ILE A 193 0.95 4.38 -7.12
N VAL A 194 0.10 5.22 -7.69
CA VAL A 194 -0.56 4.94 -8.96
C VAL A 194 0.44 4.79 -10.09
N LEU A 195 1.39 5.71 -10.24
CA LEU A 195 2.43 5.65 -11.27
C LEU A 195 3.43 4.50 -11.07
N LYS A 196 3.65 4.08 -9.84
CA LYS A 196 4.55 2.97 -9.50
C LYS A 196 3.87 1.61 -9.47
N SER A 197 2.55 1.57 -9.23
CA SER A 197 1.83 0.30 -9.11
C SER A 197 1.82 -0.46 -10.44
N ARG A 198 1.83 -1.78 -10.35
CA ARG A 198 1.75 -2.69 -11.48
C ARG A 198 0.29 -2.95 -11.88
N TRP A 199 -0.57 -1.98 -11.70
CA TRP A 199 -1.98 -1.93 -12.10
C TRP A 199 -2.81 -3.21 -11.89
N GLN A 200 -3.33 -3.39 -10.70
CA GLN A 200 -4.57 -4.11 -10.42
C GLN A 200 -5.22 -3.58 -9.14
N SER A 201 -6.36 -2.91 -9.25
CA SER A 201 -7.24 -2.48 -8.13
C SER A 201 -6.69 -1.39 -7.20
N ILE A 202 -6.82 -0.15 -7.59
CA ILE A 202 -6.40 1.09 -6.90
C ILE A 202 -7.17 1.31 -5.57
N TRP A 203 -8.39 0.81 -5.46
CA TRP A 203 -9.33 1.16 -4.39
C TRP A 203 -8.88 0.85 -2.96
N MET A 204 -8.13 -0.22 -2.75
CA MET A 204 -7.81 -0.69 -1.41
C MET A 204 -6.55 -0.08 -0.80
N VAL A 205 -5.69 0.50 -1.63
CA VAL A 205 -4.33 0.94 -1.24
C VAL A 205 -4.30 2.38 -0.77
N ILE A 206 -5.22 3.19 -1.23
CA ILE A 206 -5.12 4.65 -1.13
C ILE A 206 -5.78 5.17 0.16
N ILE A 207 -6.90 4.62 0.56
CA ILE A 207 -7.76 5.21 1.59
C ILE A 207 -7.41 4.74 3.00
N MET A 208 -7.17 3.45 3.20
CA MET A 208 -6.94 2.88 4.52
C MET A 208 -5.65 3.32 5.24
N PRO A 209 -4.51 3.54 4.56
CA PRO A 209 -3.29 3.98 5.21
C PRO A 209 -3.41 5.30 5.96
N PHE A 210 -4.13 6.26 5.41
CA PHE A 210 -4.24 7.60 5.98
C PHE A 210 -5.12 7.65 7.23
N LEU A 211 -6.26 6.97 7.21
CA LEU A 211 -7.14 6.89 8.39
C LEU A 211 -6.45 6.21 9.57
N PHE A 212 -5.59 5.22 9.31
CA PHE A 212 -4.83 4.55 10.36
C PHE A 212 -3.71 5.43 10.93
N LEU A 213 -2.98 6.15 10.08
CA LEU A 213 -1.96 7.10 10.52
C LEU A 213 -2.54 8.20 11.42
N ILE A 214 -3.65 8.79 11.02
CA ILE A 214 -4.34 9.85 11.78
C ILE A 214 -4.82 9.35 13.15
N ARG A 215 -5.35 8.12 13.24
CA ARG A 215 -5.83 7.53 14.50
C ARG A 215 -4.73 7.08 15.46
N ASN A 216 -3.47 6.98 15.01
CA ASN A 216 -2.35 6.46 15.81
C ASN A 216 -1.19 7.46 15.98
N ILE A 217 -1.34 8.70 15.51
CA ILE A 217 -0.49 9.85 15.88
C ILE A 217 -1.04 10.50 17.11
#